data_934190abe5da9f1898bd79666ce6e431
#
_entry.id   934190abe5da9f1898bd79666ce6e431
#
_cell.length_a   1.000
_cell.length_b   1.000
_cell.length_c   1.000
_cell.angle_alpha   90.00
_cell.angle_beta   90.00
_cell.angle_gamma   90.00
#
_symmetry.space_group_name_H-M   'P 1'
#
loop_
_entity.id
_entity.type
_entity.pdbx_description
1 polymer ?
#
loop_
_entity_poly.entity_id
_entity_poly.type
_entity_poly.pdbx_seq_one_letter_code
_entity_poly.pdbx_strand_id
1 'polypeptide(L)'
;MGLTAHVTRTDSEPLYRVTDRLHTGRTVEVPGHEIAHVVSAWLAELGADSPLVAELERAACVGDWAVAHAVGDQLSIDVTAA
;
A
#
# COMPACT_ATOMS: atom_id res chain seq x y z
N MET A 1 24.31 1.38 20.70
CA MET A 1 23.55 2.42 21.09
C MET A 1 22.78 2.98 19.98
N GLY A 2 23.32 3.73 19.11
CA GLY A 2 22.57 4.30 18.04
C GLY A 2 21.83 3.30 17.20
N LEU A 3 22.35 2.12 17.13
CA LEU A 3 21.72 1.07 16.36
C LEU A 3 20.37 0.71 16.87
N THR A 4 20.25 0.70 18.15
CA THR A 4 19.00 0.37 18.79
C THR A 4 17.92 1.34 18.37
N ALA A 5 18.28 2.59 18.25
CA ALA A 5 17.31 3.60 17.86
C ALA A 5 16.78 3.35 16.47
N HIS A 6 17.63 2.90 15.58
CA HIS A 6 17.17 2.57 14.25
C HIS A 6 16.10 1.51 14.26
N VAL A 7 16.39 0.43 14.94
CA VAL A 7 15.47 -0.69 14.98
C VAL A 7 14.13 -0.25 15.54
N THR A 8 14.18 0.55 16.59
CA THR A 8 12.97 1.03 17.21
C THR A 8 12.13 1.84 16.25
N ARG A 9 12.76 2.69 15.48
CA ARG A 9 12.03 3.54 14.56
C ARG A 9 11.34 2.71 13.49
N THR A 10 12.02 1.70 12.99
CA THR A 10 11.43 0.83 12.00
C THR A 10 10.21 0.12 12.55
N ASP A 11 10.32 -0.34 13.78
CA ASP A 11 9.22 -1.07 14.39
C ASP A 11 8.01 -0.19 14.63
N SER A 12 8.20 1.10 14.82
CA SER A 12 7.08 1.99 15.11
C SER A 12 6.32 2.40 13.88
N GLU A 13 6.82 2.11 12.71
CA GLU A 13 6.16 2.50 11.47
C GLU A 13 5.20 1.39 11.05
N PRO A 14 3.89 1.68 10.91
CA PRO A 14 2.94 0.64 10.55
C PRO A 14 3.19 0.15 9.14
N LEU A 15 3.01 -1.14 8.95
CA LEU A 15 3.13 -1.77 7.66
C LEU A 15 1.76 -2.15 7.15
N TYR A 16 1.62 -2.16 5.83
CA TYR A 16 0.39 -2.52 5.17
C TYR A 16 0.68 -3.65 4.19
N ARG A 17 -0.26 -4.56 4.08
CA ARG A 17 -0.15 -5.65 3.12
C ARG A 17 -0.93 -5.25 1.89
N VAL A 18 -0.24 -5.21 0.75
CA VAL A 18 -0.82 -4.78 -0.52
C VAL A 18 -0.80 -5.96 -1.46
N THR A 19 -1.96 -6.35 -1.98
CA THR A 19 -2.10 -7.52 -2.84
C THR A 19 -2.66 -7.10 -4.19
N ASP A 20 -2.00 -7.55 -5.26
CA ASP A 20 -2.45 -7.34 -6.62
C ASP A 20 -3.35 -8.52 -7.01
N ARG A 21 -4.65 -8.27 -7.11
CA ARG A 21 -5.61 -9.33 -7.41
C ARG A 21 -5.54 -9.82 -8.86
N LEU A 22 -4.92 -9.04 -9.73
CA LEU A 22 -4.78 -9.42 -11.12
C LEU A 22 -3.63 -10.39 -11.34
N HIS A 23 -2.70 -10.48 -10.38
CA HIS A 23 -1.55 -11.36 -10.46
C HIS A 23 -1.49 -12.20 -9.20
N THR A 24 -1.88 -13.46 -9.31
CA THR A 24 -1.92 -14.37 -8.19
C THR A 24 -0.58 -14.41 -7.45
N GLY A 25 -0.63 -14.28 -6.16
CA GLY A 25 0.55 -14.39 -5.33
C GLY A 25 1.38 -13.12 -5.20
N ARG A 26 0.98 -12.04 -5.83
CA ARG A 26 1.75 -10.81 -5.73
C ARG A 26 1.26 -10.02 -4.52
N THR A 27 1.98 -10.16 -3.42
CA THR A 27 1.66 -9.47 -2.17
C THR A 27 2.95 -8.94 -1.56
N VAL A 28 2.92 -7.69 -1.10
CA VAL A 28 4.08 -7.09 -0.43
C VAL A 28 3.61 -6.41 0.85
N GLU A 29 4.54 -6.20 1.77
CA GLU A 29 4.29 -5.45 2.98
C GLU A 29 5.16 -4.22 2.94
N VAL A 30 4.53 -3.04 3.01
CA VAL A 30 5.25 -1.78 2.86
C VAL A 30 4.71 -0.75 3.85
N PRO A 31 5.51 0.26 4.19
CA PRO A 31 5.01 1.39 4.96
C PRO A 31 3.95 2.13 4.16
N GLY A 32 3.07 2.84 4.87
CA GLY A 32 1.97 3.52 4.20
C GLY A 32 2.40 4.44 3.09
N HIS A 33 3.50 5.15 3.28
CA HIS A 33 3.95 6.13 2.28
C HIS A 33 4.47 5.48 1.00
N GLU A 34 4.58 4.15 0.95
CA GLU A 34 5.02 3.45 -0.26
C GLU A 34 3.89 2.74 -0.99
N ILE A 35 2.68 2.79 -0.47
CA ILE A 35 1.55 2.12 -1.11
C ILE A 35 1.35 2.63 -2.53
N ALA A 36 1.30 3.94 -2.70
CA ALA A 36 1.06 4.51 -4.03
C ALA A 36 2.17 4.13 -5.00
N HIS A 37 3.41 4.11 -4.53
CA HIS A 37 4.54 3.76 -5.38
C HIS A 37 4.42 2.32 -5.89
N VAL A 38 4.09 1.39 -5.00
CA VAL A 38 3.96 -0.01 -5.36
C VAL A 38 2.82 -0.22 -6.36
N VAL A 39 1.65 0.36 -6.06
CA VAL A 39 0.50 0.16 -6.93
C VAL A 39 0.72 0.82 -8.29
N SER A 40 1.34 2.01 -8.29
CA SER A 40 1.65 2.67 -9.56
C SER A 40 2.59 1.84 -10.42
N ALA A 41 3.58 1.19 -9.80
CA ALA A 41 4.49 0.34 -10.54
C ALA A 41 3.76 -0.85 -11.16
N TRP A 42 2.83 -1.45 -10.40
CA TRP A 42 2.06 -2.57 -10.93
C TRP A 42 1.14 -2.15 -12.08
N LEU A 43 0.51 -0.98 -11.97
CA LEU A 43 -0.32 -0.48 -13.04
C LEU A 43 0.51 -0.16 -14.28
N ALA A 44 1.71 0.34 -14.09
CA ALA A 44 2.60 0.65 -15.23
C ALA A 44 2.94 -0.60 -16.04
N GLU A 45 3.01 -1.75 -15.38
CA GLU A 45 3.25 -3.01 -16.09
C GLU A 45 2.11 -3.32 -17.06
N LEU A 46 0.93 -2.80 -16.80
CA LEU A 46 -0.23 -2.98 -17.66
C LEU A 46 -0.43 -1.81 -18.61
N GLY A 47 0.51 -0.88 -18.61
CA GLY A 47 0.38 0.33 -19.43
C GLY A 47 -0.68 1.29 -18.91
N ALA A 48 -0.98 1.24 -17.63
CA ALA A 48 -2.04 2.03 -17.03
C ALA A 48 -1.52 2.95 -15.94
N ASP A 49 -2.31 3.96 -15.60
CA ASP A 49 -2.09 4.76 -14.41
C ASP A 49 -3.45 5.23 -13.93
N SER A 50 -3.50 5.76 -12.70
CA SER A 50 -4.77 6.21 -12.14
C SER A 50 -4.51 7.17 -10.99
N PRO A 51 -5.25 8.28 -10.92
CA PRO A 51 -5.16 9.17 -9.77
C PRO A 51 -5.69 8.52 -8.50
N LEU A 52 -6.43 7.41 -8.62
CA LEU A 52 -6.95 6.71 -7.45
C LEU A 52 -5.85 6.10 -6.60
N VAL A 53 -4.65 5.93 -7.15
CA VAL A 53 -3.53 5.38 -6.41
C VAL A 53 -3.19 6.24 -5.19
N ALA A 54 -3.14 7.56 -5.39
CA ALA A 54 -2.85 8.47 -4.29
C ALA A 54 -3.99 8.46 -3.27
N GLU A 55 -5.21 8.33 -3.74
CA GLU A 55 -6.37 8.27 -2.86
C GLU A 55 -6.34 7.00 -2.01
N LEU A 56 -5.94 5.90 -2.60
CA LEU A 56 -5.81 4.63 -1.89
C LEU A 56 -4.81 4.76 -0.74
N GLU A 57 -3.65 5.32 -1.03
CA GLU A 57 -2.64 5.50 -0.01
C GLU A 57 -3.14 6.41 1.10
N ARG A 58 -3.75 7.52 0.75
CA ARG A 58 -4.24 8.45 1.75
C ARG A 58 -5.28 7.80 2.65
N ALA A 59 -6.22 7.10 2.06
CA ALA A 59 -7.28 6.46 2.85
C ALA A 59 -6.71 5.42 3.80
N ALA A 60 -5.78 4.60 3.33
CA ALA A 60 -5.17 3.59 4.18
C ALA A 60 -4.39 4.23 5.32
N CYS A 61 -3.64 5.29 5.04
CA CYS A 61 -2.81 5.93 6.04
C CYS A 61 -3.59 6.61 7.14
N VAL A 62 -4.79 7.11 6.84
CA VAL A 62 -5.63 7.73 7.86
C VAL A 62 -6.60 6.75 8.49
N GLY A 63 -6.58 5.49 8.06
CA GLY A 63 -7.45 4.48 8.64
C GLY A 63 -8.86 4.49 8.11
N ASP A 64 -9.11 5.14 6.98
CA ASP A 64 -10.43 5.17 6.37
C ASP A 64 -10.59 3.92 5.50
N TRP A 65 -10.81 2.79 6.16
CA TRP A 65 -10.81 1.51 5.47
C TRP A 65 -11.97 1.35 4.51
N ALA A 66 -13.10 2.00 4.77
CA ALA A 66 -14.22 1.93 3.84
C ALA A 66 -13.83 2.53 2.49
N VAL A 67 -13.19 3.69 2.50
CA VAL A 67 -12.72 4.32 1.27
C VAL A 67 -11.58 3.54 0.65
N ALA A 68 -10.65 3.07 1.48
CA ALA A 68 -9.51 2.31 0.98
C ALA A 68 -9.98 1.05 0.24
N HIS A 69 -10.97 0.35 0.78
CA HIS A 69 -11.48 -0.84 0.14
C HIS A 69 -12.23 -0.51 -1.14
N ALA A 70 -13.03 0.56 -1.14
CA ALA A 70 -13.76 0.95 -2.33
C ALA A 70 -12.82 1.35 -3.48
N VAL A 71 -11.79 2.14 -3.15
CA VAL A 71 -10.81 2.55 -4.16
C VAL A 71 -9.99 1.35 -4.61
N GLY A 72 -9.60 0.50 -3.66
CA GLY A 72 -8.85 -0.70 -3.99
C GLY A 72 -9.61 -1.60 -4.95
N ASP A 73 -10.92 -1.74 -4.75
CA ASP A 73 -11.74 -2.56 -5.65
C ASP A 73 -11.68 -2.04 -7.08
N GLN A 74 -11.66 -0.73 -7.24
CA GLN A 74 -11.58 -0.16 -8.58
C GLN A 74 -10.24 -0.42 -9.24
N LEU A 75 -9.19 -0.58 -8.43
CA LEU A 75 -7.85 -0.83 -8.93
C LEU A 75 -7.50 -2.32 -8.95
N SER A 76 -8.39 -3.18 -8.46
CA SER A 76 -8.15 -4.60 -8.26
C SER A 76 -6.98 -4.83 -7.30
N ILE A 77 -6.94 -4.04 -6.26
CA ILE A 77 -5.89 -4.08 -5.23
C ILE A 77 -6.54 -4.25 -3.87
N ASP A 78 -5.98 -5.11 -3.05
CA ASP A 78 -6.39 -5.23 -1.65
C ASP A 78 -5.31 -4.62 -0.77
N VAL A 79 -5.73 -3.81 0.21
CA VAL A 79 -4.83 -3.25 1.19
C VAL A 79 -5.37 -3.56 2.57
N THR A 80 -4.55 -4.14 3.41
CA THR A 80 -4.92 -4.43 4.80
C THR A 80 -3.75 -4.05 5.70
N ALA A 81 -4.05 -3.91 6.98
CA ALA A 81 -2.99 -3.72 7.96
C ALA A 81 -2.22 -5.04 8.10
N ALA A 82 -0.92 -4.92 8.08
CA ALA A 82 -0.07 -6.12 8.19
C ALA A 82 0.07 -6.56 9.64
#